data_09896dc02bcfabda86c1423ef4c3f4fb
#
_entry.id   09896dc02bcfabda86c1423ef4c3f4fb
#
_cell.length_a   1.000
_cell.length_b   1.000
_cell.length_c   1.000
_cell.angle_alpha   90.00
_cell.angle_beta   90.00
_cell.angle_gamma   90.00
#
_symmetry.space_group_name_H-M   'P 1'
#
loop_
_entity.id
_entity.type
_entity.pdbx_description
1 polymer ?
#
loop_
_entity_poly.entity_id
_entity_poly.type
_entity_poly.pdbx_seq_one_letter_code
_entity_poly.pdbx_strand_id
1 'polypeptide(L)'
;MSDSTLKELWQQVAEKKSCEAKQKELTAQRDTLADRLKKLEKSKLAEQADVDRLEGHSLAAFFYQVIGKMDEKLDKERQEAYAARVKYDAALHDLSSVDADLEQIQNRLARLSDCERQYQAALSEKIKSIKASAHPLSLIHISEPTRPRLIS
;
A
#
# COMPACT_ATOMS: atom_id res chain seq x y z
N MET A 1 22.17 10.20 -26.54
CA MET A 1 21.72 9.54 -25.32
C MET A 1 22.39 8.18 -25.19
N SER A 2 22.94 7.89 -24.04
CA SER A 2 23.73 6.67 -23.84
C SER A 2 22.82 5.48 -23.48
N ASP A 3 23.33 4.28 -23.71
CA ASP A 3 22.64 3.04 -23.32
C ASP A 3 22.40 2.99 -21.82
N SER A 4 23.33 3.51 -21.01
CA SER A 4 23.17 3.56 -19.56
C SER A 4 21.99 4.44 -19.13
N THR A 5 21.77 5.56 -19.82
CA THR A 5 20.61 6.43 -19.55
C THR A 5 19.30 5.71 -19.87
N LEU A 6 19.25 5.03 -20.99
CA LEU A 6 18.07 4.25 -21.38
C LEU A 6 17.79 3.14 -20.38
N LYS A 7 18.84 2.46 -19.92
CA LYS A 7 18.73 1.40 -18.91
C LYS A 7 18.23 1.96 -17.59
N GLU A 8 18.73 3.12 -17.16
CA GLU A 8 18.27 3.79 -15.95
C GLU A 8 16.80 4.15 -16.03
N LEU A 9 16.36 4.69 -17.16
CA LEU A 9 14.96 5.04 -17.37
C LEU A 9 14.07 3.79 -17.38
N TRP A 10 14.54 2.72 -17.99
CA TRP A 10 13.81 1.44 -17.96
C TRP A 10 13.66 0.90 -16.54
N GLN A 11 14.72 1.01 -15.74
CA GLN A 11 14.67 0.62 -14.32
C GLN A 11 13.68 1.48 -13.54
N GLN A 12 13.62 2.78 -13.83
CA GLN A 12 12.66 3.69 -13.21
C GLN A 12 11.22 3.33 -13.58
N VAL A 13 10.98 2.96 -14.84
CA VAL A 13 9.66 2.49 -15.28
C VAL A 13 9.26 1.22 -14.54
N ALA A 14 10.19 0.26 -14.40
CA ALA A 14 9.95 -0.97 -13.66
C ALA A 14 9.66 -0.68 -12.19
N GLU A 15 10.42 0.24 -11.59
CA GLU A 15 10.21 0.68 -10.21
C GLU A 15 8.84 1.34 -10.04
N LYS A 16 8.43 2.18 -10.98
CA LYS A 16 7.11 2.82 -10.96
C LYS A 16 6.00 1.78 -10.95
N LYS A 17 6.09 0.77 -11.81
CA LYS A 17 5.10 -0.32 -11.85
C LYS A 17 5.05 -1.10 -10.54
N SER A 18 6.21 -1.38 -9.95
CA SER A 18 6.31 -2.04 -8.65
C SER A 18 5.65 -1.19 -7.56
N CYS A 19 5.91 0.12 -7.57
CA CYS A 19 5.30 1.05 -6.61
C CYS A 19 3.80 1.15 -6.78
N GLU A 20 3.30 1.15 -8.01
CA GLU A 20 1.85 1.16 -8.28
C GLU A 20 1.18 -0.10 -7.75
N ALA A 21 1.79 -1.26 -7.94
CA ALA A 21 1.29 -2.53 -7.41
C ALA A 21 1.28 -2.51 -5.88
N LYS A 22 2.35 -2.00 -5.27
CA LYS A 22 2.46 -1.87 -3.82
C LYS A 22 1.43 -0.90 -3.26
N GLN A 23 1.20 0.22 -3.95
CA GLN A 23 0.19 1.19 -3.57
C GLN A 23 -1.20 0.55 -3.54
N LYS A 24 -1.52 -0.23 -4.56
CA LYS A 24 -2.81 -0.92 -4.65
C LYS A 24 -2.99 -1.91 -3.50
N GLU A 25 -1.95 -2.68 -3.19
CA GLU A 25 -1.95 -3.62 -2.07
C GLU A 25 -2.13 -2.89 -0.74
N LEU A 26 -1.37 -1.83 -0.51
CA LEU A 26 -1.45 -1.04 0.73
C LEU A 26 -2.81 -0.36 0.88
N THR A 27 -3.39 0.13 -0.21
CA THR A 27 -4.73 0.73 -0.18
C THR A 27 -5.78 -0.30 0.23
N ALA A 28 -5.69 -1.53 -0.28
CA ALA A 28 -6.59 -2.62 0.12
C ALA A 28 -6.41 -2.97 1.60
N GLN A 29 -5.17 -3.02 2.09
CA GLN A 29 -4.89 -3.25 3.51
C GLN A 29 -5.45 -2.13 4.37
N ARG A 30 -5.30 -0.88 3.92
CA ARG A 30 -5.84 0.28 4.62
C ARG A 30 -7.36 0.20 4.76
N ASP A 31 -8.05 -0.17 3.69
CA ASP A 31 -9.51 -0.30 3.72
C ASP A 31 -9.95 -1.39 4.69
N THR A 32 -9.25 -2.52 4.69
CA THR A 32 -9.52 -3.62 5.62
C THR A 32 -9.29 -3.19 7.06
N LEU A 33 -8.19 -2.48 7.33
CA LEU A 33 -7.88 -1.98 8.66
C LEU A 33 -8.87 -0.91 9.12
N ALA A 34 -9.32 -0.04 8.21
CA ALA A 34 -10.31 0.97 8.54
C ALA A 34 -11.65 0.34 8.94
N ASP A 35 -12.08 -0.69 8.22
CA ASP A 35 -13.30 -1.44 8.57
C ASP A 35 -13.16 -2.14 9.91
N ARG A 36 -12.02 -2.77 10.15
CA ARG A 36 -11.72 -3.42 11.42
C ARG A 36 -11.73 -2.41 12.56
N LEU A 37 -11.15 -1.24 12.31
CA LEU A 37 -11.11 -0.16 13.31
C LEU A 37 -12.52 0.29 13.70
N LYS A 38 -13.42 0.44 12.72
CA LYS A 38 -14.82 0.80 13.00
C LYS A 38 -15.50 -0.24 13.86
N LYS A 39 -15.29 -1.54 13.57
CA LYS A 39 -15.85 -2.63 14.38
C LYS A 39 -15.29 -2.65 15.77
N LEU A 40 -13.99 -2.44 15.91
CA LEU A 40 -13.32 -2.38 17.22
C LEU A 40 -13.73 -1.16 18.01
N GLU A 41 -13.96 -0.04 17.35
CA GLU A 41 -14.46 1.17 18.00
C GLU A 41 -15.84 0.93 18.63
N LYS A 42 -16.74 0.30 17.89
CA LYS A 42 -18.05 -0.08 18.42
C LYS A 42 -17.92 -1.02 19.60
N SER A 43 -17.05 -2.02 19.51
CA SER A 43 -16.80 -2.96 20.58
C SER A 43 -16.22 -2.25 21.82
N LYS A 44 -15.24 -1.37 21.62
CA LYS A 44 -14.64 -0.58 22.69
C LYS A 44 -15.67 0.28 23.40
N LEU A 45 -16.52 0.96 22.64
CA LEU A 45 -17.56 1.83 23.21
C LEU A 45 -18.63 1.01 23.95
N ALA A 46 -19.02 -0.15 23.40
CA ALA A 46 -19.98 -1.03 24.03
C ALA A 46 -19.43 -1.57 25.36
N GLU A 47 -18.19 -2.03 25.38
CA GLU A 47 -17.55 -2.54 26.61
C GLU A 47 -17.37 -1.42 27.64
N GLN A 48 -16.98 -0.23 27.20
CA GLN A 48 -16.84 0.92 28.08
C GLN A 48 -18.20 1.32 28.67
N ALA A 49 -19.25 1.30 27.86
CA ALA A 49 -20.62 1.59 28.33
C ALA A 49 -21.08 0.56 29.37
N ASP A 50 -20.71 -0.70 29.20
CA ASP A 50 -21.03 -1.75 30.17
C ASP A 50 -20.32 -1.50 31.50
N VAL A 51 -19.03 -1.13 31.47
CA VAL A 51 -18.28 -0.74 32.67
C VAL A 51 -18.91 0.46 33.33
N ASP A 52 -19.21 1.52 32.56
CA ASP A 52 -19.82 2.77 33.09
C ASP A 52 -21.18 2.49 33.71
N ARG A 53 -21.98 1.61 33.10
CA ARG A 53 -23.28 1.23 33.65
C ARG A 53 -23.11 0.50 34.97
N LEU A 54 -22.15 -0.40 35.10
CA LEU A 54 -21.89 -1.12 36.34
C LEU A 54 -21.37 -0.17 37.43
N GLU A 55 -20.50 0.74 37.07
CA GLU A 55 -19.97 1.75 38.01
C GLU A 55 -21.03 2.78 38.40
N GLY A 56 -21.94 3.14 37.46
CA GLY A 56 -23.04 4.07 37.71
C GLY A 56 -24.07 3.56 38.68
N HIS A 57 -24.12 2.27 38.95
CA HIS A 57 -25.00 1.67 39.98
C HIS A 57 -24.28 1.52 41.32
N SER A 58 -23.60 2.58 41.75
CA SER A 58 -22.76 2.56 42.95
C SER A 58 -23.45 2.10 44.21
N LEU A 59 -24.73 2.49 44.41
CA LEU A 59 -25.49 2.05 45.58
C LEU A 59 -25.80 0.56 45.55
N ALA A 60 -26.18 0.04 44.36
CA ALA A 60 -26.40 -1.38 44.19
C ALA A 60 -25.07 -2.14 44.30
N ALA A 61 -23.99 -1.61 43.74
CA ALA A 61 -22.65 -2.19 43.83
C ALA A 61 -22.20 -2.28 45.31
N PHE A 62 -22.49 -1.29 46.10
CA PHE A 62 -22.17 -1.30 47.53
C PHE A 62 -22.81 -2.49 48.25
N PHE A 63 -24.06 -2.76 47.97
CA PHE A 63 -24.75 -3.92 48.54
C PHE A 63 -24.18 -5.24 48.01
N TYR A 64 -23.78 -5.30 46.73
CA TYR A 64 -23.22 -6.51 46.10
C TYR A 64 -21.77 -6.77 46.50
N GLN A 65 -21.03 -5.77 46.97
CA GLN A 65 -19.71 -5.97 47.53
C GLN A 65 -19.73 -6.94 48.71
N VAL A 66 -20.78 -6.89 49.51
CA VAL A 66 -20.96 -7.79 50.63
C VAL A 66 -21.09 -9.23 50.17
N ILE A 67 -21.53 -9.44 48.92
CA ILE A 67 -21.76 -10.75 48.33
C ILE A 67 -20.59 -11.15 47.40
N GLY A 68 -19.73 -10.21 47.02
CA GLY A 68 -18.54 -10.45 46.16
C GLY A 68 -18.81 -10.72 44.68
N LYS A 69 -20.08 -10.83 44.27
CA LYS A 69 -20.45 -11.16 42.91
C LYS A 69 -20.35 -9.98 41.93
N MET A 70 -20.64 -8.79 42.45
CA MET A 70 -20.63 -7.58 41.62
C MET A 70 -19.21 -7.15 41.28
N ASP A 71 -18.29 -7.31 42.23
CA ASP A 71 -16.88 -6.99 42.01
C ASP A 71 -16.25 -7.88 40.94
N GLU A 72 -16.58 -9.18 41.00
CA GLU A 72 -16.10 -10.12 39.98
C GLU A 72 -16.61 -9.75 38.60
N LYS A 73 -17.89 -9.37 38.49
CA LYS A 73 -18.48 -8.94 37.24
C LYS A 73 -17.87 -7.64 36.74
N LEU A 74 -17.67 -6.67 37.63
CA LEU A 74 -17.07 -5.39 37.30
C LEU A 74 -15.64 -5.55 36.84
N ASP A 75 -14.85 -6.41 37.52
CA ASP A 75 -13.47 -6.72 37.11
C ASP A 75 -13.43 -7.38 35.74
N LYS A 76 -14.34 -8.30 35.48
CA LYS A 76 -14.46 -8.95 34.19
C LYS A 76 -14.77 -7.93 33.08
N GLU A 77 -15.75 -7.05 33.32
CA GLU A 77 -16.12 -6.01 32.35
C GLU A 77 -14.97 -5.02 32.11
N ARG A 78 -14.23 -4.67 33.15
CA ARG A 78 -13.03 -3.83 33.02
C ARG A 78 -11.95 -4.51 32.19
N GLN A 79 -11.74 -5.81 32.41
CA GLN A 79 -10.77 -6.59 31.62
C GLN A 79 -11.19 -6.63 30.15
N GLU A 80 -12.48 -6.85 29.89
CA GLU A 80 -13.02 -6.87 28.53
C GLU A 80 -12.88 -5.51 27.86
N ALA A 81 -13.19 -4.43 28.59
CA ALA A 81 -13.02 -3.04 28.09
C ALA A 81 -11.55 -2.73 27.81
N TYR A 82 -10.67 -3.15 28.69
CA TYR A 82 -9.23 -2.98 28.49
C TYR A 82 -8.74 -3.76 27.28
N ALA A 83 -9.17 -5.01 27.12
CA ALA A 83 -8.82 -5.85 25.97
C ALA A 83 -9.33 -5.21 24.66
N ALA A 84 -10.55 -4.70 24.66
CA ALA A 84 -11.13 -4.01 23.50
C ALA A 84 -10.32 -2.77 23.14
N ARG A 85 -9.89 -2.00 24.15
CA ARG A 85 -9.05 -0.81 23.95
C ARG A 85 -7.68 -1.17 23.36
N VAL A 86 -7.05 -2.23 23.87
CA VAL A 86 -5.75 -2.69 23.38
C VAL A 86 -5.86 -3.09 21.91
N LYS A 87 -6.91 -3.82 21.55
CA LYS A 87 -7.15 -4.21 20.14
C LYS A 87 -7.37 -3.00 19.26
N TYR A 88 -8.13 -2.02 19.74
CA TYR A 88 -8.39 -0.77 19.03
C TYR A 88 -7.10 0.00 18.80
N ASP A 89 -6.30 0.17 19.84
CA ASP A 89 -5.03 0.91 19.76
C ASP A 89 -4.05 0.22 18.83
N ALA A 90 -3.99 -1.11 18.85
CA ALA A 90 -3.15 -1.89 17.93
C ALA A 90 -3.59 -1.70 16.49
N ALA A 91 -4.91 -1.75 16.22
CA ALA A 91 -5.44 -1.53 14.87
C ALA A 91 -5.18 -0.10 14.38
N LEU A 92 -5.29 0.88 15.29
CA LEU A 92 -4.99 2.28 14.98
C LEU A 92 -3.52 2.45 14.62
N HIS A 93 -2.64 1.81 15.35
CA HIS A 93 -1.20 1.81 15.08
C HIS A 93 -0.89 1.19 13.71
N ASP A 94 -1.50 0.05 13.40
CA ASP A 94 -1.35 -0.63 12.12
C ASP A 94 -1.83 0.27 10.97
N LEU A 95 -2.96 0.93 11.14
CA LEU A 95 -3.47 1.86 10.13
C LEU A 95 -2.51 3.03 9.91
N SER A 96 -1.97 3.58 11.00
CA SER A 96 -0.98 4.66 10.92
C SER A 96 0.27 4.23 10.17
N SER A 97 0.75 3.00 10.41
CA SER A 97 1.92 2.45 9.69
C SER A 97 1.64 2.29 8.21
N VAL A 98 0.46 1.78 7.83
CA VAL A 98 0.07 1.63 6.43
C VAL A 98 -0.06 3.01 5.76
N ASP A 99 -0.63 3.99 6.44
CA ASP A 99 -0.74 5.36 5.91
C ASP A 99 0.65 5.98 5.68
N ALA A 100 1.60 5.75 6.59
CA ALA A 100 2.97 6.21 6.42
C ALA A 100 3.64 5.55 5.21
N ASP A 101 3.45 4.25 5.03
CA ASP A 101 3.97 3.51 3.87
C ASP A 101 3.34 4.01 2.58
N LEU A 102 2.04 4.29 2.58
CA LEU A 102 1.34 4.86 1.42
C LEU A 102 1.89 6.23 1.06
N GLU A 103 2.17 7.07 2.04
CA GLU A 103 2.74 8.39 1.81
C GLU A 103 4.12 8.27 1.14
N GLN A 104 4.97 7.37 1.61
CA GLN A 104 6.27 7.11 1.01
C GLN A 104 6.14 6.65 -0.44
N ILE A 105 5.21 5.73 -0.70
CA ILE A 105 4.95 5.22 -2.05
C ILE A 105 4.44 6.34 -2.95
N GLN A 106 3.53 7.16 -2.47
CA GLN A 106 3.00 8.30 -3.23
C GLN A 106 4.10 9.31 -3.59
N ASN A 107 4.99 9.60 -2.64
CA ASN A 107 6.12 10.48 -2.87
C ASN A 107 7.07 9.89 -3.92
N ARG A 108 7.30 8.59 -3.85
CA ARG A 108 8.15 7.90 -4.82
C ARG A 108 7.52 7.91 -6.21
N LEU A 109 6.21 7.64 -6.30
CA LEU A 109 5.48 7.70 -7.56
C LEU A 109 5.51 9.09 -8.17
N ALA A 110 5.40 10.13 -7.34
CA ALA A 110 5.49 11.52 -7.79
C ALA A 110 6.85 11.79 -8.44
N ARG A 111 7.93 11.26 -7.85
CA ARG A 111 9.27 11.41 -8.42
C ARG A 111 9.46 10.62 -9.71
N LEU A 112 8.71 9.54 -9.87
CA LEU A 112 8.79 8.68 -11.06
C LEU A 112 7.73 9.00 -12.11
N SER A 113 6.93 10.05 -11.90
CA SER A 113 5.77 10.36 -12.75
C SER A 113 6.11 10.52 -14.22
N ASP A 114 7.27 11.09 -14.53
CA ASP A 114 7.70 11.37 -15.90
C ASP A 114 8.57 10.27 -16.51
N CYS A 115 8.93 9.24 -15.74
CA CYS A 115 9.91 8.27 -16.20
C CYS A 115 9.46 7.49 -17.44
N GLU A 116 8.18 7.17 -17.56
CA GLU A 116 7.64 6.47 -18.72
C GLU A 116 7.75 7.32 -19.99
N ARG A 117 7.38 8.58 -19.88
CA ARG A 117 7.48 9.52 -20.99
C ARG A 117 8.94 9.69 -21.40
N GLN A 118 9.83 9.88 -20.43
CA GLN A 118 11.26 10.00 -20.69
C GLN A 118 11.83 8.74 -21.34
N TYR A 119 11.39 7.59 -20.86
CA TYR A 119 11.82 6.31 -21.44
C TYR A 119 11.35 6.18 -22.88
N GLN A 120 10.09 6.48 -23.17
CA GLN A 120 9.55 6.41 -24.52
C GLN A 120 10.27 7.38 -25.47
N ALA A 121 10.54 8.59 -25.00
CA ALA A 121 11.27 9.58 -25.78
C ALA A 121 12.70 9.12 -26.06
N ALA A 122 13.39 8.58 -25.04
CA ALA A 122 14.75 8.08 -25.19
C ALA A 122 14.81 6.88 -26.12
N LEU A 123 13.84 5.99 -26.00
CA LEU A 123 13.75 4.80 -26.85
C LEU A 123 13.50 5.18 -28.30
N SER A 124 12.59 6.11 -28.55
CA SER A 124 12.30 6.61 -29.90
C SER A 124 13.52 7.26 -30.52
N GLU A 125 14.24 8.07 -29.74
CA GLU A 125 15.45 8.71 -30.21
C GLU A 125 16.54 7.70 -30.55
N LYS A 126 16.71 6.68 -29.73
CA LYS A 126 17.67 5.60 -29.99
C LYS A 126 17.28 4.82 -31.23
N ILE A 127 16.01 4.51 -31.43
CA ILE A 127 15.53 3.83 -32.63
C ILE A 127 15.83 4.65 -33.88
N LYS A 128 15.58 5.96 -33.85
CA LYS A 128 15.92 6.88 -34.95
C LYS A 128 17.41 6.86 -35.23
N SER A 129 18.22 6.91 -34.19
CA SER A 129 19.68 6.89 -34.34
C SER A 129 20.17 5.57 -34.99
N ILE A 130 19.63 4.46 -34.57
CA ILE A 130 19.95 3.15 -35.12
C ILE A 130 19.54 3.07 -36.59
N LYS A 131 18.33 3.51 -36.94
CA LYS A 131 17.83 3.56 -38.31
C LYS A 131 18.71 4.44 -39.21
N ALA A 132 19.10 5.59 -38.71
CA ALA A 132 19.94 6.52 -39.45
C ALA A 132 21.32 5.91 -39.76
N SER A 133 21.92 5.23 -38.76
CA SER A 133 23.24 4.63 -38.94
C SER A 133 23.19 3.33 -39.75
N ALA A 134 22.09 2.59 -39.70
CA ALA A 134 21.91 1.31 -40.41
C ALA A 134 21.32 1.47 -41.79
N HIS A 135 20.79 2.63 -42.13
CA HIS A 135 20.08 2.86 -43.39
C HIS A 135 20.88 2.48 -44.66
N PRO A 136 22.15 2.85 -44.82
CA PRO A 136 22.91 2.43 -45.99
C PRO A 136 23.04 0.91 -46.10
N LEU A 137 23.24 0.23 -44.99
CA LEU A 137 23.33 -1.23 -44.97
C LEU A 137 21.99 -1.88 -45.29
N SER A 138 20.90 -1.33 -44.80
CA SER A 138 19.56 -1.81 -45.10
C SER A 138 19.23 -1.72 -46.57
N LEU A 139 19.61 -0.66 -47.23
CA LEU A 139 19.42 -0.49 -48.67
C LEU A 139 20.14 -1.56 -49.46
N ILE A 140 21.35 -1.90 -49.05
CA ILE A 140 22.13 -2.96 -49.70
C ILE A 140 21.43 -4.30 -49.52
N HIS A 141 20.94 -4.61 -48.37
CA HIS A 141 20.22 -5.86 -48.10
C HIS A 141 18.90 -5.94 -48.84
N ILE A 142 18.16 -4.87 -48.88
CA ILE A 142 16.86 -4.83 -49.56
C ILE A 142 17.02 -5.07 -51.05
N SER A 143 18.08 -4.60 -51.63
CA SER A 143 18.33 -4.79 -53.07
C SER A 143 18.59 -6.23 -53.46
N GLU A 144 18.88 -7.10 -52.51
CA GLU A 144 19.10 -8.51 -52.75
C GLU A 144 17.88 -9.37 -52.83
N PRO A 145 16.96 -9.23 -52.21
CA PRO A 145 15.91 -10.08 -51.70
C PRO A 145 15.91 -11.55 -51.92
N THR A 146 16.39 -11.17 -51.76
CA THR A 146 16.40 -11.99 -51.68
C THR A 146 16.74 -12.71 -51.57
N ARG A 147 17.04 -12.49 -51.27
CA ARG A 147 17.49 -13.24 -51.37
C ARG A 147 17.72 -13.99 -51.35
N PRO A 148 17.82 -13.67 -51.35
CA PRO A 148 18.28 -14.44 -51.54
C PRO A 148 18.52 -14.96 -51.56
N ARG A 149 18.69 -14.85 -51.60
CA ARG A 149 19.11 -15.44 -51.96
C ARG A 149 19.28 -16.07 -52.08
N LEU A 150 19.05 -15.67 -51.91
CA LEU A 150 19.57 -16.12 -52.41
C LEU A 150 19.55 -16.52 -52.68
N ILE A 151 19.76 -16.60 -53.08
CA ILE A 151 19.90 -16.91 -53.58
C ILE A 151 19.94 -17.15 -53.88
N SER A 152 20.08 -17.14 -54.35
CA SER A 152 20.25 -17.24 -54.68
C SER A 152 20.49 -17.28 -54.59
#